data_386ad75db631eed64930a945b6e86d6f
#
_entry.id   386ad75db631eed64930a945b6e86d6f
#
_cell.length_a   1.000
_cell.length_b   1.000
_cell.length_c   1.000
_cell.angle_alpha   90.00
_cell.angle_beta   90.00
_cell.angle_gamma   90.00
#
_symmetry.space_group_name_H-M   'P 1'
#
loop_
_entity.id
_entity.type
_entity.pdbx_description
1 polymer ?
#
loop_
_entity_poly.entity_id
_entity_poly.type
_entity_poly.pdbx_seq_one_letter_code
_entity_poly.pdbx_strand_id
1 'polypeptide(L)'
;MLAEARNLLQAYARKCVNIHFENLNDMVLEAAKSSEILTEKMRNLVLQMTLDKRKYEQYQSDLVLIHGIEIAYEENILSISLPALIPHRKTEYTNYIYKPLYTAFQHWCIERAEQNKEIPEYRACTVCFSHIYDCKRPIYRVRDHDNIEEKHVLDVISNFFLTSDSGCYTNVYHET
;
A
#
# COMPACT_ATOMS: atom_id res chain seq x y z
N MET A 1 34.81 25.56 34.24
CA MET A 1 33.53 26.30 34.40
C MET A 1 32.90 26.72 33.06
N LEU A 2 33.50 27.62 32.26
CA LEU A 2 32.88 28.09 31.00
C LEU A 2 32.70 26.97 29.95
N ALA A 3 33.67 26.05 29.82
CA ALA A 3 33.59 24.93 28.89
C ALA A 3 32.51 23.89 29.33
N GLU A 4 32.37 23.64 30.61
CA GLU A 4 31.34 22.76 31.16
C GLU A 4 29.93 23.32 30.97
N ALA A 5 29.76 24.62 31.23
CA ALA A 5 28.48 25.29 31.02
C ALA A 5 28.06 25.24 29.53
N ARG A 6 29.02 25.43 28.62
CA ARG A 6 28.79 25.32 27.18
C ARG A 6 28.37 23.89 26.77
N ASN A 7 29.04 22.87 27.31
CA ASN A 7 28.71 21.47 27.02
C ASN A 7 27.32 21.09 27.57
N LEU A 8 26.97 21.54 28.74
CA LEU A 8 25.64 21.34 29.33
C LEU A 8 24.55 22.04 28.53
N LEU A 9 24.78 23.27 28.08
CA LEU A 9 23.83 23.97 27.21
C LEU A 9 23.65 23.31 25.87
N GLN A 10 24.74 22.81 25.26
CA GLN A 10 24.65 22.05 24.00
C GLN A 10 23.94 20.72 24.18
N ALA A 11 24.18 20.00 25.26
CA ALA A 11 23.49 18.75 25.57
C ALA A 11 21.98 18.99 25.82
N TYR A 12 21.65 20.06 26.54
CA TYR A 12 20.26 20.47 26.81
C TYR A 12 19.55 20.90 25.51
N ALA A 13 20.19 21.70 24.67
CA ALA A 13 19.65 22.11 23.39
C ALA A 13 19.38 20.89 22.45
N ARG A 14 20.31 19.92 22.39
CA ARG A 14 20.12 18.67 21.63
C ARG A 14 18.95 17.86 22.18
N LYS A 15 18.82 17.77 23.51
CA LYS A 15 17.72 17.06 24.15
C LYS A 15 16.37 17.72 23.87
N CYS A 16 16.30 19.05 23.93
CA CYS A 16 15.09 19.81 23.58
C CYS A 16 14.72 19.65 22.11
N VAL A 17 15.68 19.68 21.20
CA VAL A 17 15.45 19.44 19.76
C VAL A 17 14.92 18.04 19.53
N ASN A 18 15.50 17.01 20.16
CA ASN A 18 15.04 15.64 20.01
C ASN A 18 13.61 15.47 20.56
N ILE A 19 13.29 16.02 21.73
CA ILE A 19 11.94 15.95 22.30
C ILE A 19 10.92 16.64 21.38
N HIS A 20 11.26 17.82 20.83
CA HIS A 20 10.38 18.50 19.88
C HIS A 20 10.23 17.72 18.58
N PHE A 21 11.29 17.06 18.13
CA PHE A 21 11.25 16.27 16.89
C PHE A 21 10.43 14.99 17.07
N GLU A 22 10.53 14.32 18.22
CA GLU A 22 9.69 13.14 18.55
C GLU A 22 8.21 13.54 18.63
N ASN A 23 7.88 14.58 19.37
CA ASN A 23 6.51 15.10 19.45
C ASN A 23 5.96 15.54 18.09
N LEU A 24 6.78 16.18 17.25
CA LEU A 24 6.38 16.56 15.90
C LEU A 24 6.13 15.32 15.03
N ASN A 25 6.98 14.32 15.13
CA ASN A 25 6.80 13.08 14.39
C ASN A 25 5.51 12.36 14.79
N ASP A 26 5.21 12.27 16.07
CA ASP A 26 3.97 11.68 16.59
C ASP A 26 2.74 12.47 16.12
N MET A 27 2.80 13.81 16.16
CA MET A 27 1.73 14.65 15.63
C MET A 27 1.51 14.46 14.12
N VAL A 28 2.58 14.34 13.35
CA VAL A 28 2.50 14.11 11.91
C VAL A 28 1.92 12.72 11.61
N LEU A 29 2.32 11.69 12.37
CA LEU A 29 1.77 10.35 12.25
C LEU A 29 0.27 10.32 12.57
N GLU A 30 -0.16 10.95 13.65
CA GLU A 30 -1.59 11.04 14.01
C GLU A 30 -2.40 11.86 13.01
N ALA A 31 -1.82 12.93 12.47
CA ALA A 31 -2.46 13.72 11.41
C ALA A 31 -2.60 12.92 10.11
N ALA A 32 -1.55 12.20 9.72
CA ALA A 32 -1.60 11.31 8.56
C ALA A 32 -2.68 10.24 8.72
N LYS A 33 -2.71 9.59 9.89
CA LYS A 33 -3.72 8.60 10.26
C LYS A 33 -5.15 9.15 10.16
N SER A 34 -5.37 10.30 10.75
CA SER A 34 -6.69 10.96 10.72
C SER A 34 -7.09 11.33 9.29
N SER A 35 -6.14 11.75 8.45
CA SER A 35 -6.34 12.07 7.03
C SER A 35 -6.76 10.83 6.24
N GLU A 36 -6.13 9.67 6.47
CA GLU A 36 -6.49 8.41 5.82
C GLU A 36 -7.92 7.98 6.18
N ILE A 37 -8.25 8.01 7.47
CA ILE A 37 -9.61 7.67 7.95
C ILE A 37 -10.65 8.61 7.33
N LEU A 38 -10.35 9.92 7.27
CA LEU A 38 -11.24 10.90 6.64
C LEU A 38 -11.40 10.59 5.15
N THR A 39 -10.31 10.31 4.47
CA THR A 39 -10.31 9.99 3.04
C THR A 39 -11.16 8.74 2.76
N GLU A 40 -11.02 7.69 3.56
CA GLU A 40 -11.85 6.50 3.43
C GLU A 40 -13.35 6.81 3.63
N LYS A 41 -13.68 7.57 4.66
CA LYS A 41 -15.07 7.97 4.91
C LYS A 41 -15.66 8.81 3.78
N MET A 42 -14.87 9.74 3.24
CA MET A 42 -15.29 10.57 2.11
C MET A 42 -15.52 9.74 0.83
N ARG A 43 -14.65 8.78 0.55
CA ARG A 43 -14.83 7.84 -0.58
C ARG A 43 -16.11 7.04 -0.43
N ASN A 44 -16.35 6.46 0.75
CA ASN A 44 -17.56 5.70 1.02
C ASN A 44 -18.80 6.58 0.86
N LEU A 45 -18.76 7.82 1.31
CA LEU A 45 -19.86 8.78 1.16
C LEU A 45 -20.14 9.08 -0.31
N VAL A 46 -19.12 9.36 -1.11
CA VAL A 46 -19.27 9.59 -2.56
C VAL A 46 -19.90 8.39 -3.24
N LEU A 47 -19.42 7.17 -2.93
CA LEU A 47 -19.98 5.94 -3.48
C LEU A 47 -21.45 5.72 -3.11
N GLN A 48 -21.84 6.05 -1.86
CA GLN A 48 -23.22 5.95 -1.41
C GLN A 48 -24.16 7.01 -2.01
N MET A 49 -23.66 8.22 -2.26
CA MET A 49 -24.46 9.34 -2.76
C MET A 49 -24.51 9.42 -4.29
N THR A 50 -23.61 8.74 -5.00
CA THR A 50 -23.56 8.80 -6.45
C THR A 50 -24.53 7.80 -7.06
N LEU A 51 -25.70 8.30 -7.50
CA LEU A 51 -26.74 7.51 -8.17
C LEU A 51 -26.49 7.36 -9.68
N ASP A 52 -25.65 8.21 -10.26
CA ASP A 52 -25.30 8.19 -11.67
C ASP A 52 -24.14 7.20 -11.90
N LYS A 53 -24.43 6.12 -12.64
CA LYS A 53 -23.47 5.05 -12.94
C LYS A 53 -22.19 5.59 -13.62
N ARG A 54 -22.31 6.53 -14.56
CA ARG A 54 -21.16 7.09 -15.27
C ARG A 54 -20.23 7.88 -14.35
N LYS A 55 -20.80 8.67 -13.43
CA LYS A 55 -20.02 9.41 -12.43
C LYS A 55 -19.36 8.47 -11.45
N TYR A 56 -20.01 7.38 -11.09
CA TYR A 56 -19.44 6.34 -10.24
C TYR A 56 -18.23 5.67 -10.90
N GLU A 57 -18.37 5.24 -12.15
CA GLU A 57 -17.29 4.61 -12.92
C GLU A 57 -16.11 5.58 -13.12
N GLN A 58 -16.39 6.84 -13.44
CA GLN A 58 -15.36 7.86 -13.55
C GLN A 58 -14.61 8.05 -12.23
N TYR A 59 -15.32 8.15 -11.12
CA TYR A 59 -14.71 8.29 -9.81
C TYR A 59 -13.84 7.08 -9.44
N GLN A 60 -14.26 5.86 -9.77
CA GLN A 60 -13.45 4.67 -9.55
C GLN A 60 -12.17 4.71 -10.40
N SER A 61 -12.27 5.09 -11.67
CA SER A 61 -11.10 5.26 -12.55
C SER A 61 -10.12 6.30 -12.00
N ASP A 62 -10.63 7.45 -11.55
CA ASP A 62 -9.82 8.51 -10.95
C ASP A 62 -9.09 8.03 -9.67
N LEU A 63 -9.74 7.18 -8.86
CA LEU A 63 -9.10 6.59 -7.69
C LEU A 63 -7.92 5.68 -8.05
N VAL A 64 -8.05 4.88 -9.11
CA VAL A 64 -6.94 4.02 -9.59
C VAL A 64 -5.75 4.89 -9.99
N LEU A 65 -5.98 5.96 -10.75
CA LEU A 65 -4.93 6.90 -11.16
C LEU A 65 -4.26 7.59 -9.97
N ILE A 66 -5.04 8.06 -8.98
CA ILE A 66 -4.52 8.71 -7.77
C ILE A 66 -3.65 7.76 -6.95
N HIS A 67 -4.01 6.48 -6.90
CA HIS A 67 -3.24 5.50 -6.15
C HIS A 67 -1.98 5.01 -6.87
N GLY A 68 -1.81 5.30 -8.17
CA GLY A 68 -0.63 4.93 -8.93
C GLY A 68 -0.37 3.41 -8.94
N ILE A 69 -1.45 2.60 -8.94
CA ILE A 69 -1.36 1.16 -9.08
C ILE A 69 -1.23 0.84 -10.57
N GLU A 70 -0.14 0.18 -10.93
CA GLU A 70 0.11 -0.24 -12.30
C GLU A 70 0.02 -1.75 -12.42
N ILE A 71 -0.65 -2.25 -13.48
CA ILE A 71 -0.84 -3.67 -13.74
C ILE A 71 -0.39 -3.96 -15.16
N ALA A 72 0.56 -4.86 -15.29
CA ALA A 72 1.05 -5.34 -16.57
C ALA A 72 0.96 -6.87 -16.65
N TYR A 73 0.68 -7.40 -17.84
CA TYR A 73 0.67 -8.83 -18.10
C TYR A 73 1.42 -9.12 -19.38
N GLU A 74 2.56 -9.79 -19.25
CA GLU A 74 3.45 -10.16 -20.33
C GLU A 74 4.05 -11.54 -20.07
N GLU A 75 4.19 -12.36 -21.08
CA GLU A 75 4.85 -13.67 -21.02
C GLU A 75 4.34 -14.58 -19.86
N ASN A 76 3.05 -14.55 -19.61
CA ASN A 76 2.40 -15.27 -18.50
C ASN A 76 2.79 -14.79 -17.09
N ILE A 77 3.38 -13.59 -16.99
CA ILE A 77 3.71 -12.92 -15.73
C ILE A 77 2.76 -11.73 -15.53
N LEU A 78 2.03 -11.74 -14.42
CA LEU A 78 1.23 -10.60 -13.97
C LEU A 78 2.07 -9.77 -12.99
N SER A 79 2.43 -8.57 -13.38
CA SER A 79 3.19 -7.61 -12.57
C SER A 79 2.27 -6.54 -12.01
N ILE A 80 2.36 -6.30 -10.72
CA ILE A 80 1.53 -5.32 -10.01
C ILE A 80 2.46 -4.40 -9.22
N SER A 81 2.53 -3.12 -9.64
CA SER A 81 3.30 -2.11 -8.93
C SER A 81 2.42 -1.35 -7.95
N LEU A 82 2.82 -1.33 -6.70
CA LEU A 82 2.16 -0.56 -5.65
C LEU A 82 3.00 0.68 -5.30
N PRO A 83 2.39 1.86 -5.12
CA PRO A 83 3.12 3.11 -4.90
C PRO A 83 3.77 3.20 -3.52
N ALA A 84 3.40 2.32 -2.61
CA ALA A 84 3.89 2.32 -1.24
C ALA A 84 4.09 0.88 -0.73
N LEU A 85 4.94 0.76 0.29
CA LEU A 85 5.13 -0.50 0.99
C LEU A 85 3.84 -0.96 1.66
N ILE A 86 3.58 -2.25 1.60
CA ILE A 86 2.44 -2.87 2.28
C ILE A 86 2.53 -2.56 3.79
N PRO A 87 1.43 -2.15 4.45
CA PRO A 87 1.45 -1.76 5.86
C PRO A 87 1.79 -2.93 6.79
N HIS A 88 2.19 -2.62 8.01
CA HIS A 88 2.38 -3.62 9.05
C HIS A 88 1.03 -4.20 9.52
N ARG A 89 1.02 -5.48 9.92
CA ARG A 89 -0.17 -6.22 10.42
C ARG A 89 -0.93 -5.52 11.55
N LYS A 90 -0.25 -4.70 12.34
CA LYS A 90 -0.83 -3.98 13.49
C LYS A 90 -1.49 -2.65 13.13
N THR A 91 -1.42 -2.25 11.87
CA THR A 91 -2.05 -1.01 11.43
C THR A 91 -3.42 -1.31 10.86
N GLU A 92 -4.46 -0.63 11.33
CA GLU A 92 -5.87 -0.75 10.91
C GLU A 92 -6.13 -0.30 9.45
N TYR A 93 -5.07 -0.15 8.65
CA TYR A 93 -5.09 0.49 7.31
C TYR A 93 -5.13 -0.47 6.13
N THR A 94 -5.46 -1.73 6.34
CA THR A 94 -5.56 -2.69 5.24
C THR A 94 -6.57 -2.28 4.17
N ASN A 95 -7.62 -1.58 4.54
CA ASN A 95 -8.59 -1.03 3.59
C ASN A 95 -8.02 0.02 2.64
N TYR A 96 -6.93 0.68 3.03
CA TYR A 96 -6.26 1.68 2.19
C TYR A 96 -5.66 1.08 0.91
N ILE A 97 -5.11 -0.13 0.98
CA ILE A 97 -4.58 -0.84 -0.20
C ILE A 97 -5.63 -1.76 -0.81
N TYR A 98 -6.40 -2.47 0.01
CA TYR A 98 -7.35 -3.47 -0.45
C TYR A 98 -8.38 -2.90 -1.43
N LYS A 99 -9.10 -1.85 -1.05
CA LYS A 99 -10.15 -1.26 -1.90
C LYS A 99 -9.62 -0.67 -3.20
N PRO A 100 -8.54 0.15 -3.21
CA PRO A 100 -7.95 0.63 -4.44
C PRO A 100 -7.42 -0.48 -5.34
N LEU A 101 -6.78 -1.51 -4.77
CA LEU A 101 -6.25 -2.64 -5.53
C LEU A 101 -7.39 -3.45 -6.16
N TYR A 102 -8.46 -3.71 -5.40
CA TYR A 102 -9.65 -4.38 -5.92
C TYR A 102 -10.27 -3.60 -7.11
N THR A 103 -10.41 -2.30 -6.94
CA THR A 103 -10.94 -1.42 -8.01
C THR A 103 -10.02 -1.40 -9.22
N ALA A 104 -8.70 -1.36 -9.02
CA ALA A 104 -7.72 -1.39 -10.09
C ALA A 104 -7.81 -2.70 -10.90
N PHE A 105 -7.92 -3.85 -10.22
CA PHE A 105 -8.07 -5.14 -10.88
C PHE A 105 -9.40 -5.24 -11.65
N GLN A 106 -10.49 -4.80 -11.03
CA GLN A 106 -11.79 -4.79 -11.69
C GLN A 106 -11.76 -3.97 -12.97
N HIS A 107 -11.21 -2.76 -12.92
CA HIS A 107 -11.09 -1.87 -14.06
C HIS A 107 -10.19 -2.47 -15.15
N TRP A 108 -9.02 -2.96 -14.77
CA TRP A 108 -8.08 -3.60 -15.69
C TRP A 108 -8.68 -4.84 -16.39
N CYS A 109 -9.42 -5.68 -15.67
CA CYS A 109 -10.11 -6.83 -16.26
C CYS A 109 -11.20 -6.40 -17.24
N ILE A 110 -11.98 -5.37 -16.91
CA ILE A 110 -13.01 -4.83 -17.82
C ILE A 110 -12.36 -4.31 -19.11
N GLU A 111 -11.32 -3.49 -19.00
CA GLU A 111 -10.61 -2.94 -20.18
C GLU A 111 -10.04 -4.06 -21.07
N ARG A 112 -9.46 -5.10 -20.47
CA ARG A 112 -8.95 -6.24 -21.24
C ARG A 112 -10.06 -7.01 -21.94
N ALA A 113 -11.18 -7.23 -21.27
CA ALA A 113 -12.34 -7.88 -21.86
C ALA A 113 -12.92 -7.08 -23.03
N GLU A 114 -13.03 -5.76 -22.90
CA GLU A 114 -13.47 -4.86 -23.97
C GLU A 114 -12.51 -4.87 -25.18
N GLN A 115 -11.21 -5.04 -24.92
CA GLN A 115 -10.18 -5.16 -25.95
C GLN A 115 -10.03 -6.60 -26.50
N ASN A 116 -10.85 -7.54 -26.09
CA ASN A 116 -10.73 -8.98 -26.38
C ASN A 116 -9.33 -9.55 -26.05
N LYS A 117 -8.69 -9.04 -25.01
CA LYS A 117 -7.43 -9.56 -24.48
C LYS A 117 -7.68 -10.59 -23.39
N GLU A 118 -6.80 -11.57 -23.30
CA GLU A 118 -6.84 -12.59 -22.27
C GLU A 118 -6.70 -11.98 -20.86
N ILE A 119 -7.54 -12.46 -19.94
CA ILE A 119 -7.40 -12.22 -18.51
C ILE A 119 -6.74 -13.46 -17.92
N PRO A 120 -5.56 -13.33 -17.27
CA PRO A 120 -4.86 -14.51 -16.74
C PRO A 120 -5.66 -15.18 -15.63
N GLU A 121 -5.68 -16.50 -15.65
CA GLU A 121 -6.18 -17.35 -14.57
C GLU A 121 -5.14 -18.42 -14.24
N TYR A 122 -4.62 -18.40 -13.01
CA TYR A 122 -3.57 -19.31 -12.59
C TYR A 122 -4.12 -20.44 -11.72
N ARG A 123 -3.90 -21.68 -12.14
CA ARG A 123 -4.21 -22.87 -11.33
C ARG A 123 -3.12 -23.17 -10.32
N ALA A 124 -1.87 -22.92 -10.69
CA ALA A 124 -0.72 -23.01 -9.82
C ALA A 124 0.26 -21.89 -10.17
N CYS A 125 0.70 -21.15 -9.19
CA CYS A 125 1.59 -20.01 -9.40
C CYS A 125 2.52 -19.77 -8.22
N THR A 126 3.49 -18.90 -8.44
CA THR A 126 4.32 -18.29 -7.41
C THR A 126 4.02 -16.80 -7.37
N VAL A 127 3.63 -16.29 -6.21
CA VAL A 127 3.49 -14.85 -5.95
C VAL A 127 4.78 -14.37 -5.29
N CYS A 128 5.45 -13.41 -5.92
CA CYS A 128 6.66 -12.80 -5.40
C CYS A 128 6.36 -11.37 -4.95
N PHE A 129 6.63 -11.06 -3.69
CA PHE A 129 6.58 -9.71 -3.15
C PHE A 129 7.98 -9.11 -3.16
N SER A 130 8.24 -8.21 -4.12
CA SER A 130 9.50 -7.46 -4.21
C SER A 130 9.38 -6.14 -3.48
N HIS A 131 10.15 -5.98 -2.42
CA HIS A 131 10.18 -4.76 -1.60
C HIS A 131 11.34 -3.86 -2.02
N ILE A 132 11.03 -2.81 -2.76
CA ILE A 132 12.03 -1.89 -3.30
C ILE A 132 12.28 -0.74 -2.32
N TYR A 133 13.50 -0.62 -1.82
CA TYR A 133 13.92 0.42 -0.90
C TYR A 133 14.93 1.37 -1.55
N ASP A 134 14.86 2.65 -1.19
CA ASP A 134 15.89 3.61 -1.55
C ASP A 134 17.20 3.26 -0.84
N CYS A 135 18.24 2.93 -1.59
CA CYS A 135 19.57 2.56 -1.07
C CYS A 135 20.23 3.65 -0.22
N LYS A 136 19.76 4.90 -0.31
CA LYS A 136 20.20 6.01 0.54
C LYS A 136 19.58 5.99 1.94
N ARG A 137 18.58 5.16 2.17
CA ARG A 137 17.94 5.03 3.48
C ARG A 137 18.71 4.05 4.37
N PRO A 138 18.76 4.29 5.68
CA PRO A 138 19.40 3.38 6.61
C PRO A 138 18.75 2.00 6.61
N ILE A 139 19.54 0.93 6.68
CA ILE A 139 19.10 -0.48 6.66
C ILE A 139 18.06 -0.80 7.75
N TYR A 140 18.13 -0.15 8.92
CA TYR A 140 17.15 -0.36 10.00
C TYR A 140 15.72 0.04 9.63
N ARG A 141 15.50 0.69 8.50
CA ARG A 141 14.17 1.01 7.95
C ARG A 141 13.64 -0.04 6.99
N VAL A 142 14.44 -1.02 6.63
CA VAL A 142 13.98 -2.18 5.88
C VAL A 142 13.03 -2.98 6.79
N ARG A 143 11.86 -3.26 6.28
CA ARG A 143 10.83 -3.96 7.06
C ARG A 143 11.13 -5.45 7.14
N ASP A 144 10.83 -6.03 8.26
CA ASP A 144 10.80 -7.46 8.44
C ASP A 144 9.54 -8.04 7.76
N HIS A 145 9.72 -9.01 6.89
CA HIS A 145 8.64 -9.62 6.11
C HIS A 145 7.55 -10.26 6.99
N ASP A 146 7.91 -10.75 8.17
CA ASP A 146 6.97 -11.37 9.12
C ASP A 146 5.89 -10.42 9.65
N ASN A 147 6.11 -9.12 9.53
CA ASN A 147 5.24 -8.08 10.08
C ASN A 147 4.42 -7.34 9.03
N ILE A 148 4.41 -7.81 7.78
CA ILE A 148 3.70 -7.16 6.68
C ILE A 148 2.32 -7.79 6.49
N GLU A 149 1.30 -6.97 6.21
CA GLU A 149 -0.08 -7.43 5.98
C GLU A 149 -0.29 -7.80 4.50
N GLU A 150 0.34 -8.88 4.08
CA GLU A 150 0.27 -9.39 2.71
C GLU A 150 -1.00 -10.15 2.42
N LYS A 151 -1.61 -10.72 3.46
CA LYS A 151 -2.80 -11.55 3.30
C LYS A 151 -3.89 -10.82 2.53
N HIS A 152 -4.17 -9.56 2.85
CA HIS A 152 -5.21 -8.80 2.16
C HIS A 152 -4.87 -8.53 0.69
N VAL A 153 -3.60 -8.34 0.36
CA VAL A 153 -3.15 -8.19 -1.03
C VAL A 153 -3.32 -9.52 -1.77
N LEU A 154 -2.91 -10.63 -1.14
CA LEU A 154 -3.06 -11.96 -1.68
C LEU A 154 -4.54 -12.34 -1.86
N ASP A 155 -5.40 -12.01 -0.91
CA ASP A 155 -6.85 -12.22 -1.01
C ASP A 155 -7.44 -11.50 -2.23
N VAL A 156 -7.01 -10.27 -2.51
CA VAL A 156 -7.45 -9.55 -3.73
C VAL A 156 -6.93 -10.22 -4.99
N ILE A 157 -5.64 -10.58 -5.04
CA ILE A 157 -5.05 -11.28 -6.18
C ILE A 157 -5.79 -12.59 -6.45
N SER A 158 -6.05 -13.34 -5.39
CA SER A 158 -6.76 -14.62 -5.47
C SER A 158 -8.16 -14.47 -6.07
N ASN A 159 -8.91 -13.47 -5.64
CA ASN A 159 -10.26 -13.24 -6.13
C ASN A 159 -10.36 -12.97 -7.63
N PHE A 160 -9.30 -12.47 -8.26
CA PHE A 160 -9.32 -12.10 -9.68
C PHE A 160 -8.54 -13.07 -10.58
N PHE A 161 -7.46 -13.66 -10.07
CA PHE A 161 -6.47 -14.32 -10.92
C PHE A 161 -6.10 -15.74 -10.50
N LEU A 162 -6.49 -16.21 -9.31
CA LEU A 162 -6.12 -17.54 -8.84
C LEU A 162 -7.35 -18.42 -8.73
N THR A 163 -7.19 -19.69 -9.11
CA THR A 163 -8.23 -20.70 -8.85
C THR A 163 -8.33 -21.00 -7.35
N SER A 164 -7.22 -20.90 -6.60
CA SER A 164 -7.16 -21.11 -5.15
C SER A 164 -5.89 -20.49 -4.58
N ASP A 165 -5.99 -19.90 -3.39
CA ASP A 165 -4.86 -19.39 -2.59
C ASP A 165 -4.25 -20.46 -1.67
N SER A 166 -4.75 -21.69 -1.75
CA SER A 166 -4.24 -22.82 -0.97
C SER A 166 -2.74 -23.06 -1.23
N GLY A 167 -1.98 -23.31 -0.18
CA GLY A 167 -0.55 -23.61 -0.26
C GLY A 167 -0.18 -24.82 -1.13
N CYS A 168 -1.17 -25.60 -1.60
CA CYS A 168 -0.96 -26.64 -2.60
C CYS A 168 -0.80 -26.07 -4.02
N TYR A 169 -1.30 -24.87 -4.27
CA TYR A 169 -1.35 -24.26 -5.61
C TYR A 169 -0.61 -22.91 -5.68
N THR A 170 -0.41 -22.26 -4.54
CA THR A 170 0.20 -20.93 -4.49
C THR A 170 1.40 -20.94 -3.53
N ASN A 171 2.57 -20.62 -4.07
CA ASN A 171 3.78 -20.37 -3.28
C ASN A 171 3.96 -18.85 -3.13
N VAL A 172 4.40 -18.40 -1.97
CA VAL A 172 4.67 -16.99 -1.70
C VAL A 172 6.15 -16.80 -1.40
N TYR A 173 6.78 -15.89 -2.08
CA TYR A 173 8.17 -15.50 -1.92
C TYR A 173 8.31 -14.01 -1.61
N HIS A 174 9.37 -13.67 -0.90
CA HIS A 174 9.74 -12.30 -0.56
C HIS A 174 11.16 -12.03 -1.00
N GLU A 175 11.37 -10.87 -1.58
CA GLU A 175 12.68 -10.34 -1.92
C GLU A 175 12.80 -8.86 -1.55
N THR A 176 14.03 -8.40 -1.34
CA THR A 176 14.34 -7.01 -0.93
C THR A 176 15.55 -6.52 -1.68
#